data_1e4d513bc42fc1bc0345b17402aacd86
#
_entry.id   1e4d513bc42fc1bc0345b17402aacd86
#
_cell.length_a   1.000
_cell.length_b   1.000
_cell.length_c   1.000
_cell.angle_alpha   90.00
_cell.angle_beta   90.00
_cell.angle_gamma   90.00
#
_symmetry.space_group_name_H-M   'P 1'
#
loop_
_entity.id
_entity.type
_entity.pdbx_description
1 polymer ?
#
loop_
_entity_poly.entity_id
_entity_poly.type
_entity_poly.pdbx_seq_one_letter_code
_entity_poly.pdbx_strand_id
1 'polypeptide(L)'
;MAKFKTFQEERPWGNFRQFTHNSPSTVKIITIRPMEALSLQSHAKRSEFWRIIDGDGIVEIRDVKYNVKKGDEHNIPVNAKHRATAGPSGLIFLEIDPGDFDENDEVRYEDKYGRA
;
A
#
# COMPACT_ATOMS: atom_id res chain seq x y z
N MET A 1 -8.02 10.25 13.04
CA MET A 1 -6.64 10.23 12.53
C MET A 1 -6.52 11.12 11.29
N ALA A 2 -5.47 11.89 11.21
CA ALA A 2 -5.25 12.75 10.06
C ALA A 2 -5.02 11.91 8.80
N LYS A 3 -5.63 12.33 7.71
CA LYS A 3 -5.45 11.70 6.42
C LYS A 3 -4.01 11.92 5.93
N PHE A 4 -3.40 10.89 5.36
CA PHE A 4 -2.08 11.01 4.73
C PHE A 4 -2.15 12.04 3.60
N LYS A 5 -1.25 13.04 3.65
CA LYS A 5 -1.24 14.14 2.68
C LYS A 5 0.05 14.15 1.90
N THR A 6 -0.09 14.26 0.58
CA THR A 6 1.03 14.43 -0.33
C THR A 6 0.80 15.67 -1.17
N PHE A 7 1.84 16.16 -1.83
CA PHE A 7 1.70 17.25 -2.78
C PHE A 7 2.68 17.13 -3.91
N GLN A 8 2.37 17.80 -5.02
CA GLN A 8 3.22 17.86 -6.20
C GLN A 8 3.49 19.30 -6.54
N GLU A 9 4.73 19.63 -6.90
CA GLU A 9 5.11 20.98 -7.33
C GLU A 9 5.74 20.95 -8.71
N GLU A 10 5.35 21.93 -9.52
CA GLU A 10 5.94 22.15 -10.84
C GLU A 10 7.19 23.00 -10.73
N ARG A 11 8.19 22.65 -11.51
CA ARG A 11 9.47 23.38 -11.62
C ARG A 11 9.82 23.56 -13.10
N PRO A 12 10.76 24.46 -13.43
CA PRO A 12 11.14 24.64 -14.83
C PRO A 12 11.62 23.38 -15.54
N TRP A 13 12.20 22.44 -14.80
CA TRP A 13 12.71 21.17 -15.35
C TRP A 13 11.69 20.02 -15.29
N GLY A 14 10.50 20.23 -14.70
CA GLY A 14 9.50 19.19 -14.54
C GLY A 14 8.77 19.34 -13.21
N ASN A 15 8.66 18.27 -12.44
CA ASN A 15 7.96 18.31 -11.16
C ASN A 15 8.53 17.30 -10.18
N PHE A 16 8.12 17.43 -8.92
CA PHE A 16 8.35 16.40 -7.91
C PHE A 16 7.08 16.17 -7.11
N ARG A 17 6.95 14.94 -6.62
CA ARG A 17 5.89 14.55 -5.70
C ARG A 17 6.48 14.28 -4.34
N GLN A 18 6.01 14.96 -3.30
CA GLN A 18 6.46 14.77 -1.93
C GLN A 18 5.42 13.98 -1.15
N PHE A 19 5.86 12.90 -0.52
CA PHE A 19 4.97 12.00 0.23
C PHE A 19 4.99 12.26 1.73
N THR A 20 6.15 12.61 2.29
CA THR A 20 6.29 12.90 3.71
C THR A 20 7.15 14.15 3.90
N HIS A 21 7.07 14.76 5.09
CA HIS A 21 7.88 15.94 5.43
C HIS A 21 8.17 15.95 6.92
N ASN A 22 9.45 15.73 7.26
CA ASN A 22 9.95 15.85 8.64
C ASN A 22 9.14 15.05 9.67
N SER A 23 8.60 13.92 9.28
CA SER A 23 7.83 13.07 10.18
C SER A 23 8.26 11.61 10.05
N PRO A 24 8.23 10.84 11.15
CA PRO A 24 8.58 9.43 11.10
C PRO A 24 7.70 8.67 10.12
N SER A 25 8.32 7.78 9.37
CA SER A 25 7.59 6.89 8.47
C SER A 25 8.47 5.69 8.13
N THR A 26 7.82 4.58 7.77
CA THR A 26 8.48 3.41 7.21
C THR A 26 8.09 3.32 5.75
N VAL A 27 9.08 3.13 4.88
CA VAL A 27 8.87 3.09 3.43
C VAL A 27 9.35 1.75 2.90
N LYS A 28 8.50 1.08 2.11
CA LYS A 28 8.82 -0.21 1.51
C LYS A 28 8.47 -0.20 0.04
N ILE A 29 9.19 -0.98 -0.74
CA ILE A 29 8.76 -1.38 -2.07
C ILE A 29 8.35 -2.85 -1.96
N ILE A 30 7.08 -3.12 -2.25
CA ILE A 30 6.52 -4.47 -2.20
C ILE A 30 6.48 -5.00 -3.62
N THR A 31 7.06 -6.18 -3.83
CA THR A 31 7.03 -6.87 -5.12
C THR A 31 6.27 -8.17 -4.95
N ILE A 32 5.16 -8.29 -5.66
CA ILE A 32 4.35 -9.51 -5.66
C ILE A 32 4.54 -10.18 -7.02
N ARG A 33 5.01 -11.42 -7.01
CA ARG A 33 5.22 -12.19 -8.25
C ARG A 33 3.90 -12.43 -8.96
N PRO A 34 3.93 -12.70 -10.28
CA PRO A 34 2.70 -12.94 -11.04
C PRO A 34 1.78 -13.95 -10.36
N MET A 35 0.51 -13.62 -10.27
CA MET A 35 -0.57 -14.45 -9.73
C MET A 35 -0.47 -14.76 -8.22
N GLU A 36 0.52 -14.20 -7.50
CA GLU A 36 0.63 -14.35 -6.05
C GLU A 36 -0.15 -13.24 -5.33
N ALA A 37 -0.35 -13.42 -4.02
CA ALA A 37 -1.15 -12.50 -3.21
C ALA A 37 -0.59 -12.34 -1.80
N LEU A 38 -0.78 -11.14 -1.24
CA LEU A 38 -0.57 -10.91 0.19
C LEU A 38 -1.69 -11.58 0.99
N SER A 39 -1.50 -11.72 2.31
CA SER A 39 -2.58 -12.13 3.19
C SER A 39 -3.67 -11.05 3.23
N LEU A 40 -4.90 -11.46 3.52
CA LEU A 40 -5.95 -10.53 3.91
C LEU A 40 -5.68 -10.16 5.37
N GLN A 41 -5.40 -8.89 5.63
CA GLN A 41 -4.86 -8.43 6.91
C GLN A 41 -5.39 -7.07 7.30
N SER A 42 -5.21 -6.73 8.58
CA SER A 42 -5.49 -5.40 9.10
C SER A 42 -4.43 -5.01 10.13
N HIS A 43 -4.30 -3.71 10.38
CA HIS A 43 -3.37 -3.14 11.34
C HIS A 43 -4.12 -2.18 12.26
N ALA A 44 -3.95 -2.37 13.58
CA ALA A 44 -4.72 -1.62 14.58
C ALA A 44 -4.16 -0.21 14.81
N LYS A 45 -2.86 0.01 14.57
CA LYS A 45 -2.17 1.23 14.96
C LYS A 45 -1.63 2.06 13.79
N ARG A 46 -1.66 1.52 12.57
CA ARG A 46 -1.14 2.26 11.42
C ARG A 46 -2.11 2.28 10.25
N SER A 47 -2.07 3.36 9.51
CA SER A 47 -2.61 3.45 8.15
C SER A 47 -1.48 3.19 7.16
N GLU A 48 -1.82 2.98 5.90
CA GLU A 48 -0.83 2.78 4.84
C GLU A 48 -1.22 3.60 3.62
N PHE A 49 -0.22 4.09 2.90
CA PHE A 49 -0.39 4.69 1.58
C PHE A 49 0.32 3.84 0.56
N TRP A 50 -0.37 3.45 -0.51
CA TRP A 50 0.18 2.63 -1.59
C TRP A 50 0.14 3.38 -2.92
N ARG A 51 1.25 3.36 -3.63
CA ARG A 51 1.32 3.84 -5.02
C ARG A 51 1.85 2.73 -5.91
N ILE A 52 1.08 2.39 -6.95
CA ILE A 52 1.49 1.33 -7.89
C ILE A 52 2.61 1.85 -8.77
N ILE A 53 3.74 1.14 -8.77
CA ILE A 53 4.93 1.49 -9.54
C ILE A 53 4.91 0.79 -10.88
N ASP A 54 4.53 -0.50 -10.91
CA ASP A 54 4.55 -1.30 -12.13
C ASP A 54 3.63 -2.51 -11.98
N GLY A 55 3.24 -3.07 -13.12
CA GLY A 55 2.39 -4.25 -13.16
C GLY A 55 0.92 -3.93 -13.03
N ASP A 56 0.13 -4.96 -12.70
CA ASP A 56 -1.31 -4.85 -12.55
C ASP A 56 -1.80 -5.86 -11.50
N GLY A 57 -3.03 -5.68 -11.07
CA GLY A 57 -3.61 -6.58 -10.08
C GLY A 57 -4.89 -6.01 -9.49
N ILE A 58 -5.24 -6.54 -8.32
CA ILE A 58 -6.42 -6.14 -7.57
C ILE A 58 -6.01 -5.77 -6.16
N VAL A 59 -6.44 -4.59 -5.72
CA VAL A 59 -6.32 -4.16 -4.33
C VAL A 59 -7.70 -4.23 -3.70
N GLU A 60 -7.80 -4.93 -2.57
CA GLU A 60 -9.02 -5.02 -1.79
C GLU A 60 -8.87 -4.17 -0.55
N ILE A 61 -9.81 -3.26 -0.31
CA ILE A 61 -9.86 -2.45 0.91
C ILE A 61 -11.28 -2.53 1.44
N ARG A 62 -11.43 -3.10 2.63
CA ARG A 62 -12.72 -3.50 3.16
C ARG A 62 -13.35 -4.48 2.18
N ASP A 63 -14.56 -4.24 1.74
CA ASP A 63 -15.24 -5.14 0.80
C ASP A 63 -15.22 -4.64 -0.65
N VAL A 64 -14.34 -3.66 -0.94
CA VAL A 64 -14.25 -3.06 -2.29
C VAL A 64 -12.99 -3.55 -2.98
N LYS A 65 -13.15 -3.99 -4.23
CA LYS A 65 -12.04 -4.42 -5.08
C LYS A 65 -11.75 -3.38 -6.14
N TYR A 66 -10.48 -3.00 -6.25
CA TYR A 66 -10.01 -2.03 -7.23
C TYR A 66 -9.05 -2.71 -8.18
N ASN A 67 -9.32 -2.62 -9.47
CA ASN A 67 -8.32 -2.99 -10.48
C ASN A 67 -7.28 -1.88 -10.52
N VAL A 68 -6.03 -2.22 -10.35
CA VAL A 68 -4.95 -1.24 -10.24
C VAL A 68 -3.90 -1.42 -11.33
N LYS A 69 -3.28 -0.31 -11.69
CA LYS A 69 -2.21 -0.22 -12.66
C LYS A 69 -1.24 0.87 -12.26
N LYS A 70 -0.13 0.97 -12.97
CA LYS A 70 0.91 1.98 -12.73
C LYS A 70 0.32 3.37 -12.54
N GLY A 71 0.71 4.02 -11.46
CA GLY A 71 0.29 5.37 -11.09
C GLY A 71 -0.91 5.43 -10.16
N ASP A 72 -1.64 4.34 -9.97
CA ASP A 72 -2.79 4.32 -9.05
C ASP A 72 -2.34 4.42 -7.61
N GLU A 73 -3.14 5.10 -6.78
CA GLU A 73 -2.85 5.33 -5.38
C GLU A 73 -4.04 4.98 -4.51
N HIS A 74 -3.76 4.40 -3.35
CA HIS A 74 -4.78 4.03 -2.37
C HIS A 74 -4.33 4.31 -0.96
N ASN A 75 -5.25 4.78 -0.13
CA ASN A 75 -5.05 4.92 1.31
C ASN A 75 -5.77 3.77 2.00
N ILE A 76 -5.08 3.12 2.93
CA ILE A 76 -5.62 2.04 3.72
C ILE A 76 -5.76 2.52 5.15
N PRO A 77 -7.00 2.75 5.63
CA PRO A 77 -7.22 3.25 6.99
C PRO A 77 -6.82 2.24 8.05
N VAL A 78 -6.57 2.73 9.26
CA VAL A 78 -6.42 1.90 10.44
C VAL A 78 -7.60 0.94 10.55
N ASN A 79 -7.33 -0.32 10.89
CA ASN A 79 -8.31 -1.41 11.07
C ASN A 79 -9.02 -1.88 9.79
N ALA A 80 -8.73 -1.31 8.63
CA ALA A 80 -9.34 -1.75 7.39
C ALA A 80 -8.70 -3.06 6.91
N LYS A 81 -9.51 -4.09 6.67
CA LYS A 81 -9.03 -5.33 6.05
C LYS A 81 -8.61 -5.01 4.62
N HIS A 82 -7.45 -5.49 4.23
CA HIS A 82 -6.92 -5.21 2.90
C HIS A 82 -6.01 -6.31 2.41
N ARG A 83 -5.88 -6.38 1.09
CA ARG A 83 -5.01 -7.32 0.40
C ARG A 83 -4.69 -6.82 -1.00
N ALA A 84 -3.51 -7.16 -1.50
CA ALA A 84 -3.15 -7.00 -2.91
C ALA A 84 -2.91 -8.36 -3.53
N THR A 85 -3.43 -8.54 -4.74
CA THR A 85 -3.23 -9.74 -5.54
C THR A 85 -2.65 -9.31 -6.88
N ALA A 86 -1.51 -9.89 -7.27
CA ALA A 86 -0.89 -9.58 -8.54
C ALA A 86 -1.62 -10.26 -9.69
N GLY A 87 -1.70 -9.55 -10.81
CA GLY A 87 -2.13 -10.15 -12.08
C GLY A 87 -1.00 -10.89 -12.79
N PRO A 88 -1.21 -11.24 -14.07
CA PRO A 88 -0.22 -12.03 -14.84
C PRO A 88 1.14 -11.38 -14.98
N SER A 89 1.24 -10.06 -14.86
CA SER A 89 2.50 -9.31 -15.00
C SER A 89 3.20 -9.07 -13.66
N GLY A 90 2.61 -9.53 -12.55
CA GLY A 90 3.10 -9.16 -11.23
C GLY A 90 2.61 -7.77 -10.82
N LEU A 91 2.99 -7.38 -9.60
CA LEU A 91 2.58 -6.08 -9.06
C LEU A 91 3.68 -5.55 -8.16
N ILE A 92 4.09 -4.30 -8.39
CA ILE A 92 5.09 -3.62 -7.58
C ILE A 92 4.49 -2.31 -7.09
N PHE A 93 4.55 -2.07 -5.79
CA PHE A 93 4.03 -0.82 -5.24
C PHE A 93 4.89 -0.28 -4.11
N LEU A 94 4.85 1.04 -3.97
CA LEU A 94 5.45 1.77 -2.87
C LEU A 94 4.44 1.80 -1.73
N GLU A 95 4.88 1.40 -0.54
CA GLU A 95 4.09 1.48 0.68
C GLU A 95 4.75 2.46 1.64
N ILE A 96 3.98 3.40 2.15
CA ILE A 96 4.43 4.34 3.17
C ILE A 96 3.53 4.20 4.39
N ASP A 97 4.14 3.91 5.54
CA ASP A 97 3.45 3.75 6.81
C ASP A 97 3.81 4.95 7.69
N PRO A 98 2.91 5.94 7.84
CA PRO A 98 3.20 7.11 8.67
C PRO A 98 3.28 6.73 10.15
N GLY A 99 4.17 7.41 10.89
CA GLY A 99 4.34 7.21 12.32
C GLY A 99 5.25 6.04 12.65
N ASP A 100 5.09 5.53 13.87
CA ASP A 100 5.88 4.41 14.36
C ASP A 100 5.40 3.10 13.74
N PHE A 101 6.34 2.25 13.38
CA PHE A 101 6.06 0.97 12.74
C PHE A 101 6.32 -0.18 13.72
N ASP A 102 5.33 -1.08 13.85
CA ASP A 102 5.44 -2.30 14.64
C ASP A 102 5.07 -3.49 13.74
N GLU A 103 6.03 -4.35 13.45
CA GLU A 103 5.84 -5.52 12.60
C GLU A 103 4.79 -6.48 13.17
N ASN A 104 4.60 -6.49 14.49
CA ASN A 104 3.63 -7.36 15.16
C ASN A 104 2.20 -6.81 15.15
N ASP A 105 2.01 -5.57 14.70
CA ASP A 105 0.70 -4.96 14.57
C ASP A 105 0.02 -5.46 13.30
N GLU A 106 -0.41 -6.72 13.32
CA GLU A 106 -1.01 -7.33 12.15
C GLU A 106 -1.93 -8.48 12.57
N VAL A 107 -3.13 -8.48 11.99
CA VAL A 107 -4.06 -9.63 12.07
C VAL A 107 -4.22 -10.17 10.65
N ARG A 108 -3.93 -11.46 10.46
CA ARG A 108 -4.15 -12.14 9.19
C ARG A 108 -5.44 -12.92 9.24
N TYR A 109 -6.32 -12.70 8.29
CA TYR A 109 -7.63 -13.37 8.18
C TYR A 109 -7.59 -14.52 7.19
N GLU A 110 -6.86 -14.36 6.10
CA GLU A 110 -6.66 -15.36 5.06
C GLU A 110 -5.24 -15.24 4.53
N ASP A 111 -4.59 -16.37 4.29
CA ASP A 111 -3.24 -16.39 3.75
C ASP A 111 -3.06 -17.60 2.85
N LYS A 112 -2.71 -17.35 1.59
CA LYS A 112 -2.46 -18.36 0.57
C LYS A 112 -1.33 -19.33 0.98
N TYR A 113 -0.43 -18.88 1.87
CA TYR A 113 0.75 -19.63 2.28
C TYR A 113 0.60 -20.26 3.67
N GLY A 114 -0.60 -20.24 4.25
CA GLY A 114 -0.90 -20.93 5.51
C GLY A 114 -0.44 -20.22 6.79
N ARG A 115 -0.27 -18.88 6.75
CA ARG A 115 0.18 -18.11 7.92
C ARG A 115 -0.96 -17.48 8.72
N ALA A 116 -2.18 -17.67 8.29
CA ALA A 116 -3.34 -17.09 8.97
C ALA A 116 -3.77 -17.98 10.15
#